data_69679aaefccd8ec0a6e8a18c25a7ca71
#
_entry.id   69679aaefccd8ec0a6e8a18c25a7ca71
#
_cell.length_a   1.000
_cell.length_b   1.000
_cell.length_c   1.000
_cell.angle_alpha   90.00
_cell.angle_beta   90.00
_cell.angle_gamma   90.00
#
_symmetry.space_group_name_H-M   'P 1'
#
loop_
_entity.id
_entity.type
_entity.pdbx_description
1 polymer ?
#
loop_
_entity_poly.entity_id
_entity_poly.type
_entity_poly.pdbx_seq_one_letter_code
_entity_poly.pdbx_strand_id
1 'polypeptide(L)'
;MKIRQFCEFDRSDLIKLWHAVFPDDPSHNEPSKVIEAKLAIDNLIFIAEHEGLIIGACMAGYDGHRGWLYAVAVCNEQRRSGVGSALVQHAIQALKVMGCIKVNLQIRATNTEVTTFYKSLGFVIEERLSMGTFIG
;
A
#
# COMPACT_ATOMS: atom_id res chain seq x y z
N MET A 1 12.15 -9.96 -10.13
CA MET A 1 11.03 -9.48 -9.30
C MET A 1 9.74 -9.54 -10.11
N LYS A 2 8.68 -9.95 -9.47
CA LYS A 2 7.36 -10.03 -10.09
C LYS A 2 6.35 -9.31 -9.19
N ILE A 3 5.53 -8.43 -9.77
CA ILE A 3 4.39 -7.82 -9.07
C ILE A 3 3.14 -8.58 -9.48
N ARG A 4 2.37 -9.01 -8.52
CA ARG A 4 1.14 -9.76 -8.76
C ARG A 4 0.10 -9.48 -7.69
N GLN A 5 -1.11 -9.92 -7.94
CA GLN A 5 -2.19 -9.80 -6.98
C GLN A 5 -2.00 -10.80 -5.84
N PHE A 6 -2.46 -10.41 -4.65
CA PHE A 6 -2.49 -11.28 -3.47
C PHE A 6 -3.30 -12.55 -3.76
N CYS A 7 -2.83 -13.68 -3.27
CA CYS A 7 -3.62 -14.89 -3.17
C CYS A 7 -3.58 -15.40 -1.73
N GLU A 8 -4.52 -16.23 -1.37
CA GLU A 8 -4.76 -16.61 0.03
C GLU A 8 -3.54 -17.21 0.71
N PHE A 9 -2.71 -17.90 -0.02
CA PHE A 9 -1.52 -18.51 0.54
C PHE A 9 -0.40 -17.50 0.88
N ASP A 10 -0.58 -16.23 0.48
CA ASP A 10 0.34 -15.15 0.87
C ASP A 10 0.04 -14.60 2.27
N ARG A 11 -1.11 -14.90 2.85
CA ARG A 11 -1.64 -14.23 4.04
C ARG A 11 -0.63 -14.17 5.19
N SER A 12 -0.06 -15.30 5.55
CA SER A 12 0.88 -15.39 6.67
C SER A 12 2.13 -14.53 6.46
N ASP A 13 2.71 -14.57 5.27
CA ASP A 13 3.91 -13.80 4.96
C ASP A 13 3.63 -12.31 4.83
N LEU A 14 2.46 -11.95 4.32
CA LEU A 14 2.05 -10.55 4.25
C LEU A 14 1.86 -9.96 5.65
N ILE A 15 1.25 -10.70 6.56
CA ILE A 15 1.10 -10.27 7.96
C ILE A 15 2.48 -10.01 8.58
N LYS A 16 3.43 -10.92 8.36
CA LYS A 16 4.79 -10.75 8.86
C LYS A 16 5.47 -9.51 8.28
N LEU A 17 5.32 -9.28 6.99
CA LEU A 17 5.90 -8.10 6.33
C LEU A 17 5.34 -6.81 6.94
N TRP A 18 4.02 -6.69 7.06
CA TRP A 18 3.40 -5.49 7.58
C TRP A 18 3.73 -5.26 9.05
N HIS A 19 3.82 -6.31 9.87
CA HIS A 19 4.29 -6.18 11.25
C HIS A 19 5.73 -5.70 11.32
N ALA A 20 6.59 -6.17 10.43
CA ALA A 20 7.99 -5.78 10.41
C ALA A 20 8.18 -4.31 9.98
N VAL A 21 7.40 -3.85 9.01
CA VAL A 21 7.52 -2.49 8.46
C VAL A 21 6.74 -1.48 9.29
N PHE A 22 5.62 -1.87 9.87
CA PHE A 22 4.73 -1.00 10.67
C PHE A 22 4.54 -1.55 12.08
N PRO A 23 5.61 -1.69 12.88
CA PRO A 23 5.51 -2.35 14.19
C PRO A 23 4.67 -1.56 15.20
N ASP A 24 4.55 -0.24 15.03
CA ASP A 24 3.85 0.64 15.96
C ASP A 24 2.46 1.06 15.50
N ASP A 25 1.91 0.38 14.50
CA ASP A 25 0.58 0.71 14.01
C ASP A 25 -0.49 0.42 15.08
N PRO A 26 -1.52 1.29 15.16
CA PRO A 26 -2.62 1.08 16.10
C PRO A 26 -3.38 -0.23 15.83
N SER A 27 -4.10 -0.70 16.84
CA SER A 27 -4.80 -1.99 16.78
C SER A 27 -5.83 -2.08 15.63
N HIS A 28 -6.41 -0.97 15.19
CA HIS A 28 -7.34 -0.98 14.05
C HIS A 28 -6.64 -1.25 12.71
N ASN A 29 -5.30 -1.13 12.66
CA ASN A 29 -4.47 -1.47 11.51
C ASN A 29 -3.78 -2.82 11.69
N GLU A 30 -4.26 -3.67 12.60
CA GLU A 30 -3.69 -4.99 12.77
C GLU A 30 -3.82 -5.77 11.44
N PRO A 31 -2.70 -6.28 10.87
CA PRO A 31 -2.68 -6.81 9.51
C PRO A 31 -3.73 -7.88 9.19
N SER A 32 -3.97 -8.83 10.09
CA SER A 32 -4.94 -9.89 9.81
C SER A 32 -6.36 -9.33 9.66
N LYS A 33 -6.71 -8.34 10.47
CA LYS A 33 -8.02 -7.67 10.40
C LYS A 33 -8.15 -6.82 9.15
N VAL A 34 -7.07 -6.12 8.78
CA VAL A 34 -7.04 -5.28 7.57
C VAL A 34 -7.24 -6.14 6.32
N ILE A 35 -6.52 -7.25 6.22
CA ILE A 35 -6.64 -8.16 5.08
C ILE A 35 -8.07 -8.70 4.98
N GLU A 36 -8.64 -9.17 6.09
CA GLU A 36 -9.98 -9.73 6.12
C GLU A 36 -11.03 -8.71 5.66
N ALA A 37 -10.98 -7.50 6.21
CA ALA A 37 -11.92 -6.43 5.86
C ALA A 37 -11.76 -6.01 4.39
N LYS A 38 -10.52 -5.92 3.91
CA LYS A 38 -10.22 -5.53 2.54
C LYS A 38 -10.77 -6.55 1.54
N LEU A 39 -10.53 -7.83 1.79
CA LEU A 39 -11.00 -8.88 0.89
C LEU A 39 -12.51 -9.00 0.84
N ALA A 40 -13.21 -8.52 1.86
CA ALA A 40 -14.67 -8.44 1.84
C ALA A 40 -15.21 -7.36 0.88
N ILE A 41 -14.38 -6.38 0.54
CA ILE A 41 -14.75 -5.24 -0.33
C ILE A 41 -14.25 -5.46 -1.76
N ASP A 42 -12.96 -5.79 -1.91
CA ASP A 42 -12.32 -6.01 -3.22
C ASP A 42 -11.04 -6.84 -3.03
N ASN A 43 -10.25 -6.95 -4.09
CA ASN A 43 -9.02 -7.74 -4.08
C ASN A 43 -7.78 -6.91 -4.43
N LEU A 44 -7.81 -5.61 -4.13
CA LEU A 44 -6.73 -4.69 -4.53
C LEU A 44 -5.58 -4.71 -3.52
N ILE A 45 -5.00 -5.89 -3.32
CA ILE A 45 -3.76 -6.09 -2.57
C ILE A 45 -2.73 -6.65 -3.55
N PHE A 46 -1.58 -6.00 -3.64
CA PHE A 46 -0.52 -6.37 -4.59
C PHE A 46 0.74 -6.80 -3.84
N ILE A 47 1.40 -7.81 -4.39
CA ILE A 47 2.57 -8.46 -3.80
C ILE A 47 3.74 -8.30 -4.75
N ALA A 48 4.90 -7.93 -4.21
CA ALA A 48 6.17 -8.01 -4.92
C ALA A 48 6.88 -9.28 -4.45
N GLU A 49 7.21 -10.13 -5.40
CA GLU A 49 7.80 -11.44 -5.15
C GLU A 49 9.15 -11.54 -5.85
N HIS A 50 10.12 -12.13 -5.17
CA HIS A 50 11.43 -12.42 -5.73
C HIS A 50 11.92 -13.76 -5.22
N GLU A 51 12.23 -14.68 -6.12
CA GLU A 51 12.69 -16.04 -5.78
C GLU A 51 11.75 -16.74 -4.80
N GLY A 52 10.44 -16.60 -5.02
CA GLY A 52 9.42 -17.23 -4.18
C GLY A 52 9.15 -16.56 -2.85
N LEU A 53 9.83 -15.44 -2.56
CA LEU A 53 9.67 -14.72 -1.29
C LEU A 53 8.94 -13.40 -1.52
N ILE A 54 8.07 -13.04 -0.58
CA ILE A 54 7.43 -11.73 -0.56
C ILE A 54 8.45 -10.70 -0.08
N ILE A 55 8.76 -9.72 -0.93
CA ILE A 55 9.70 -8.65 -0.61
C ILE A 55 9.03 -7.29 -0.46
N GLY A 56 7.77 -7.18 -0.83
CA GLY A 56 7.00 -5.96 -0.67
C GLY A 56 5.54 -6.19 -0.92
N ALA A 57 4.73 -5.22 -0.54
CA ALA A 57 3.29 -5.28 -0.74
C ALA A 57 2.67 -3.89 -0.67
N CYS A 58 1.50 -3.74 -1.25
CA CYS A 58 0.69 -2.54 -1.06
C CYS A 58 -0.79 -2.87 -1.20
N MET A 59 -1.61 -1.94 -0.75
CA MET A 59 -3.05 -2.03 -0.84
C MET A 59 -3.55 -0.79 -1.57
N ALA A 60 -4.57 -0.95 -2.41
CA ALA A 60 -5.20 0.17 -3.11
C ALA A 60 -6.71 0.11 -2.92
N GLY A 61 -7.37 1.24 -3.11
CA GLY A 61 -8.82 1.31 -3.07
C GLY A 61 -9.34 2.30 -4.08
N TYR A 62 -10.57 2.09 -4.53
CA TYR A 62 -11.26 3.01 -5.45
C TYR A 62 -12.71 3.11 -5.02
N ASP A 63 -13.15 4.33 -4.74
CA ASP A 63 -14.52 4.58 -4.27
C ASP A 63 -15.45 5.11 -5.40
N GLY A 64 -14.98 5.08 -6.65
CA GLY A 64 -15.71 5.64 -7.78
C GLY A 64 -15.36 7.11 -8.04
N HIS A 65 -14.68 7.76 -7.11
CA HIS A 65 -14.28 9.17 -7.21
C HIS A 65 -12.78 9.36 -7.10
N ARG A 66 -12.15 8.75 -6.08
CA ARG A 66 -10.70 8.82 -5.85
C ARG A 66 -10.13 7.43 -5.65
N GLY A 67 -8.94 7.23 -6.14
CA GLY A 67 -8.13 6.08 -5.77
C GLY A 67 -7.27 6.41 -4.56
N TRP A 68 -6.92 5.39 -3.78
CA TRP A 68 -6.11 5.51 -2.58
C TRP A 68 -5.06 4.42 -2.52
N LEU A 69 -3.87 4.76 -2.04
CA LEU A 69 -2.82 3.79 -1.73
C LEU A 69 -2.66 3.68 -0.22
N TYR A 70 -2.47 2.45 0.26
CA TYR A 70 -2.32 2.15 1.67
C TYR A 70 -1.23 1.11 1.88
N ALA A 71 -0.59 1.17 3.05
CA ALA A 71 0.30 0.11 3.54
C ALA A 71 1.36 -0.32 2.52
N VAL A 72 1.94 0.64 1.80
CA VAL A 72 3.04 0.37 0.89
C VAL A 72 4.27 0.01 1.72
N ALA A 73 4.75 -1.22 1.58
CA ALA A 73 5.81 -1.75 2.41
C ALA A 73 6.83 -2.51 1.55
N VAL A 74 8.10 -2.33 1.88
CA VAL A 74 9.21 -3.08 1.26
C VAL A 74 10.10 -3.58 2.40
N CYS A 75 10.50 -4.85 2.35
CA CYS A 75 11.37 -5.39 3.38
C CYS A 75 12.73 -4.66 3.36
N ASN A 76 13.38 -4.59 4.53
CA ASN A 76 14.60 -3.79 4.69
C ASN A 76 15.70 -4.16 3.69
N GLU A 77 15.86 -5.44 3.41
CA GLU A 77 16.92 -5.97 2.55
C GLU A 77 16.75 -5.56 1.08
N GLN A 78 15.53 -5.14 0.72
CA GLN A 78 15.18 -4.81 -0.67
C GLN A 78 14.91 -3.31 -0.88
N ARG A 79 15.14 -2.49 0.12
CA ARG A 79 14.94 -1.04 -0.02
C ARG A 79 15.97 -0.46 -1.00
N ARG A 80 15.55 0.58 -1.73
CA ARG A 80 16.32 1.28 -2.76
C ARG A 80 16.62 0.43 -4.00
N SER A 81 15.90 -0.68 -4.18
CA SER A 81 16.03 -1.54 -5.36
C SER A 81 14.88 -1.39 -6.37
N GLY A 82 14.02 -0.38 -6.17
CA GLY A 82 12.90 -0.11 -7.09
C GLY A 82 11.64 -0.91 -6.80
N VAL A 83 11.59 -1.68 -5.72
CA VAL A 83 10.42 -2.49 -5.38
C VAL A 83 9.21 -1.61 -5.06
N GLY A 84 9.40 -0.57 -4.24
CA GLY A 84 8.33 0.35 -3.89
C GLY A 84 7.76 1.06 -5.10
N SER A 85 8.62 1.56 -5.99
CA SER A 85 8.20 2.21 -7.23
C SER A 85 7.39 1.27 -8.11
N ALA A 86 7.84 0.03 -8.26
CA ALA A 86 7.15 -0.97 -9.08
C ALA A 86 5.77 -1.30 -8.50
N LEU A 87 5.66 -1.44 -7.18
CA LEU A 87 4.39 -1.68 -6.50
C LEU A 87 3.41 -0.52 -6.73
N VAL A 88 3.85 0.71 -6.51
CA VAL A 88 3.01 1.90 -6.67
C VAL A 88 2.55 2.04 -8.11
N GLN A 89 3.45 1.86 -9.07
CA GLN A 89 3.10 1.95 -10.49
C GLN A 89 2.11 0.86 -10.90
N HIS A 90 2.28 -0.36 -10.39
CA HIS A 90 1.34 -1.45 -10.67
C HIS A 90 -0.05 -1.15 -10.10
N ALA A 91 -0.11 -0.65 -8.86
CA ALA A 91 -1.38 -0.28 -8.23
C ALA A 91 -2.07 0.86 -8.99
N ILE A 92 -1.32 1.89 -9.41
CA ILE A 92 -1.84 2.99 -10.19
C ILE A 92 -2.42 2.48 -11.52
N GLN A 93 -1.72 1.58 -12.19
CA GLN A 93 -2.21 1.02 -13.45
C GLN A 93 -3.49 0.21 -13.24
N ALA A 94 -3.58 -0.55 -12.17
CA ALA A 94 -4.80 -1.30 -11.85
C ALA A 94 -5.98 -0.35 -11.59
N LEU A 95 -5.75 0.73 -10.87
CA LEU A 95 -6.78 1.74 -10.61
C LEU A 95 -7.20 2.45 -11.91
N LYS A 96 -6.24 2.76 -12.77
CA LYS A 96 -6.51 3.40 -14.05
C LYS A 96 -7.43 2.54 -14.93
N VAL A 97 -7.21 1.25 -14.97
CA VAL A 97 -8.05 0.30 -15.72
C VAL A 97 -9.49 0.32 -15.19
N MET A 98 -9.68 0.59 -13.89
CA MET A 98 -11.01 0.71 -13.29
C MET A 98 -11.72 2.05 -13.59
N GLY A 99 -11.03 2.98 -14.24
CA GLY A 99 -11.57 4.30 -14.54
C GLY A 99 -11.16 5.41 -13.56
N CYS A 100 -10.26 5.10 -12.64
CA CYS A 100 -9.76 6.07 -11.67
C CYS A 100 -8.90 7.12 -12.37
N ILE A 101 -9.15 8.41 -12.05
CA ILE A 101 -8.41 9.52 -12.68
C ILE A 101 -7.47 10.24 -11.73
N LYS A 102 -7.58 9.98 -10.43
CA LYS A 102 -6.72 10.61 -9.43
C LYS A 102 -6.51 9.69 -8.25
N VAL A 103 -5.25 9.53 -7.84
CA VAL A 103 -4.86 8.69 -6.71
C VAL A 103 -4.30 9.57 -5.60
N ASN A 104 -4.82 9.40 -4.40
CA ASN A 104 -4.37 10.09 -3.21
C ASN A 104 -3.73 9.08 -2.22
N LEU A 105 -2.95 9.61 -1.31
CA LEU A 105 -2.41 8.85 -0.18
C LEU A 105 -2.17 9.78 0.99
N GLN A 106 -2.02 9.21 2.16
CA GLN A 106 -1.69 9.97 3.35
C GLN A 106 -0.33 9.53 3.87
N ILE A 107 0.46 10.50 4.30
CA ILE A 107 1.79 10.27 4.87
C ILE A 107 1.80 10.91 6.25
N ARG A 108 2.36 10.22 7.24
CA ARG A 108 2.56 10.83 8.56
C ARG A 108 3.44 12.06 8.38
N ALA A 109 3.04 13.20 8.97
CA ALA A 109 3.69 14.49 8.76
C ALA A 109 5.19 14.47 9.07
N THR A 110 5.63 13.58 9.95
CA THR A 110 7.03 13.44 10.34
C THR A 110 7.88 12.58 9.40
N ASN A 111 7.25 11.90 8.41
CA ASN A 111 7.95 10.98 7.53
C ASN A 111 8.39 11.65 6.23
N THR A 112 9.48 12.42 6.30
CA THR A 112 9.99 13.20 5.17
C THR A 112 10.61 12.35 4.06
N GLU A 113 11.20 11.20 4.39
CA GLU A 113 11.79 10.29 3.40
C GLU A 113 10.73 9.72 2.47
N VAL A 114 9.59 9.34 3.02
CA VAL A 114 8.47 8.80 2.25
C VAL A 114 7.90 9.87 1.33
N THR A 115 7.82 11.12 1.80
CA THR A 115 7.38 12.24 0.95
C THR A 115 8.27 12.40 -0.26
N THR A 116 9.59 12.36 -0.09
CA THR A 116 10.56 12.44 -1.18
C THR A 116 10.36 11.30 -2.19
N PHE A 117 10.12 10.09 -1.69
CA PHE A 117 9.84 8.93 -2.54
C PHE A 117 8.63 9.17 -3.43
N TYR A 118 7.50 9.61 -2.87
CA TYR A 118 6.28 9.82 -3.66
C TYR A 118 6.43 11.02 -4.62
N LYS A 119 7.14 12.06 -4.24
CA LYS A 119 7.45 13.16 -5.16
C LYS A 119 8.22 12.69 -6.38
N SER A 120 9.14 11.74 -6.19
CA SER A 120 9.90 11.17 -7.32
C SER A 120 9.02 10.41 -8.30
N LEU A 121 7.84 9.97 -7.87
CA LEU A 121 6.86 9.27 -8.70
C LEU A 121 5.80 10.21 -9.28
N GLY A 122 5.93 11.52 -9.09
CA GLY A 122 5.01 12.49 -9.64
C GLY A 122 3.89 12.94 -8.71
N PHE A 123 3.87 12.45 -7.48
CA PHE A 123 2.90 12.93 -6.48
C PHE A 123 3.31 14.31 -5.98
N VAL A 124 2.32 15.14 -5.66
CA VAL A 124 2.54 16.48 -5.12
C VAL A 124 1.78 16.64 -3.81
N ILE A 125 2.33 17.44 -2.92
CA ILE A 125 1.65 17.77 -1.67
C ILE A 125 0.46 18.67 -1.99
N GLU A 126 -0.70 18.30 -1.49
CA GLU A 126 -1.93 19.09 -1.65
C GLU A 126 -2.23 19.85 -0.36
N GLU A 127 -2.73 21.07 -0.50
CA GLU A 127 -3.12 21.90 0.63
C GLU A 127 -4.50 21.47 1.15
N ARG A 128 -4.52 20.35 1.88
CA ARG A 128 -5.72 19.77 2.47
C ARG A 128 -5.40 19.32 3.89
N LEU A 129 -6.30 19.60 4.80
CA LEU A 129 -6.23 19.01 6.14
C LEU A 129 -6.89 17.64 6.09
N SER A 130 -6.26 16.67 6.72
CA SER A 130 -6.84 15.34 6.89
C SER A 130 -7.55 15.30 8.23
N MET A 131 -8.80 14.85 8.25
CA MET A 131 -9.58 14.69 9.46
C MET A 131 -10.20 13.31 9.49
N GLY A 132 -10.29 12.71 10.67
CA GLY A 132 -10.87 11.38 10.82
C GLY A 132 -11.57 11.22 12.15
N THR A 133 -12.52 10.31 12.21
CA THR A 133 -13.18 9.90 13.45
C THR A 133 -13.52 8.42 13.36
N PHE A 134 -13.48 7.74 14.51
CA PHE A 134 -13.92 6.34 14.58
C PHE A 134 -15.44 6.30 14.70
N ILE A 135 -16.07 5.35 14.04
CA ILE A 135 -17.53 5.17 14.06
C ILE A 135 -17.94 3.73 14.43
N GLY A 136 -17.00 2.90 14.73
CA GLY A 136 -17.24 1.52 15.10
C GLY A 136 -16.09 0.88 15.87
#